data_08d3a3e3934073b5ee86039be6081eee
#
_entry.id   08d3a3e3934073b5ee86039be6081eee
#
_cell.length_a   1.000
_cell.length_b   1.000
_cell.length_c   1.000
_cell.angle_alpha   90.00
_cell.angle_beta   90.00
_cell.angle_gamma   90.00
#
_symmetry.space_group_name_H-M   'P 1'
#
loop_
_entity.id
_entity.type
_entity.pdbx_description
1 polymer ?
#
loop_
_entity_poly.entity_id
_entity_poly.type
_entity_poly.pdbx_seq_one_letter_code
_entity_poly.pdbx_strand_id
1 'polypeptide(L)'
;MLTSKSFALARRAALCAALTVLVSACAGPQKPVSVADTIAKTPSLSTLSGLITSAGLAADLQSAGPFTVFAPNNEAFKAVKPATMEDLAKHPAKLKDLLSFHVVPALTLAKDVKNSTVKALNGDPLALSKAGDFVTVENAAVVQADVLASNGVIHIVDTVMTPVKK
;
A
#
# COMPACT_ATOMS: atom_id res chain seq x y z
N MET A 1 11.68 -24.74 -84.44
CA MET A 1 10.56 -23.89 -84.78
C MET A 1 10.06 -23.29 -83.45
N LEU A 2 10.40 -22.08 -83.33
CA LEU A 2 9.55 -20.91 -83.23
C LEU A 2 8.71 -20.94 -81.91
N THR A 3 8.65 -20.03 -81.11
CA THR A 3 8.97 -18.60 -80.96
C THR A 3 8.52 -18.24 -79.54
N SER A 4 9.38 -17.61 -78.80
CA SER A 4 9.36 -16.17 -78.64
C SER A 4 8.17 -15.56 -77.90
N LYS A 5 8.54 -14.86 -76.94
CA LYS A 5 8.07 -13.56 -76.43
C LYS A 5 7.55 -13.64 -75.01
N SER A 6 8.38 -13.19 -74.09
CA SER A 6 8.46 -11.78 -73.69
C SER A 6 7.12 -11.22 -73.24
N PHE A 7 7.03 -10.93 -72.02
CA PHE A 7 6.89 -9.54 -71.62
C PHE A 7 6.85 -9.44 -70.09
N ALA A 8 7.84 -8.86 -69.61
CA ALA A 8 7.88 -7.97 -68.52
C ALA A 8 6.67 -7.05 -68.45
N LEU A 9 6.19 -6.80 -67.32
CA LEU A 9 5.66 -5.59 -66.69
C LEU A 9 4.78 -6.07 -65.53
N ALA A 10 4.84 -5.55 -64.44
CA ALA A 10 5.24 -4.34 -63.78
C ALA A 10 5.35 -4.69 -62.30
N ARG A 11 6.43 -4.50 -61.66
CA ARG A 11 6.75 -3.27 -60.93
C ARG A 11 5.48 -2.50 -60.58
N ARG A 12 4.95 -2.82 -59.42
CA ARG A 12 4.46 -1.82 -58.47
C ARG A 12 4.53 -2.42 -57.07
N ALA A 13 5.65 -2.14 -56.50
CA ALA A 13 5.87 -2.17 -55.06
C ALA A 13 4.71 -1.43 -54.34
N ALA A 14 3.95 -2.16 -53.58
CA ALA A 14 3.20 -1.56 -52.49
C ALA A 14 4.05 -1.84 -51.25
N LEU A 15 4.92 -0.91 -50.93
CA LEU A 15 5.54 -0.78 -49.59
C LEU A 15 4.40 -0.46 -48.61
N CYS A 16 3.76 -1.47 -48.09
CA CYS A 16 3.09 -1.35 -46.83
C CYS A 16 4.11 -1.57 -45.74
N ALA A 17 4.84 -0.51 -45.40
CA ALA A 17 5.60 -0.44 -44.18
C ALA A 17 4.61 -0.50 -43.03
N ALA A 18 4.30 -1.69 -42.57
CA ALA A 18 3.67 -1.92 -41.30
C ALA A 18 4.63 -1.45 -40.22
N LEU A 19 4.47 -0.21 -39.81
CA LEU A 19 5.12 0.35 -38.65
C LEU A 19 4.52 -0.33 -37.42
N THR A 20 4.99 -1.53 -37.11
CA THR A 20 4.73 -2.17 -35.82
C THR A 20 5.50 -1.38 -34.79
N VAL A 21 4.80 -0.43 -34.18
CA VAL A 21 5.24 0.19 -32.92
C VAL A 21 5.23 -0.93 -31.88
N LEU A 22 6.40 -1.55 -31.68
CA LEU A 22 6.69 -2.33 -30.51
C LEU A 22 6.70 -1.35 -29.34
N VAL A 23 5.53 -1.18 -28.72
CA VAL A 23 5.45 -0.67 -27.38
C VAL A 23 6.08 -1.74 -26.50
N SER A 24 7.40 -1.68 -26.38
CA SER A 24 8.15 -2.41 -25.38
C SER A 24 7.73 -1.84 -24.04
N ALA A 25 6.68 -2.42 -23.46
CA ALA A 25 6.37 -2.22 -22.06
C ALA A 25 7.56 -2.75 -21.28
N CYS A 26 8.48 -1.86 -20.92
CA CYS A 26 9.51 -2.12 -19.93
C CYS A 26 8.83 -2.29 -18.57
N ALA A 27 8.19 -3.45 -18.37
CA ALA A 27 7.98 -3.98 -17.05
C ALA A 27 9.35 -4.48 -16.57
N GLY A 28 10.22 -3.54 -16.16
CA GLY A 28 11.42 -3.90 -15.42
C GLY A 28 11.01 -4.71 -14.19
N PRO A 29 11.87 -5.61 -13.68
CA PRO A 29 11.59 -6.33 -12.46
C PRO A 29 11.31 -5.31 -11.37
N GLN A 30 10.04 -5.20 -10.98
CA GLN A 30 9.65 -4.31 -9.90
C GLN A 30 10.32 -4.87 -8.65
N LYS A 31 11.30 -4.12 -8.13
CA LYS A 31 11.85 -4.43 -6.81
C LYS A 31 10.67 -4.61 -5.86
N PRO A 32 10.69 -5.66 -5.04
CA PRO A 32 9.64 -5.88 -4.08
C PRO A 32 9.46 -4.59 -3.26
N VAL A 33 8.28 -4.01 -3.34
CA VAL A 33 7.97 -2.71 -2.74
C VAL A 33 7.68 -2.92 -1.27
N SER A 34 8.41 -2.27 -0.39
CA SER A 34 8.20 -2.37 1.06
C SER A 34 6.84 -1.78 1.47
N VAL A 35 6.40 -2.09 2.70
CA VAL A 35 5.20 -1.48 3.29
C VAL A 35 5.29 0.04 3.25
N ALA A 36 6.43 0.61 3.63
CA ALA A 36 6.64 2.07 3.62
C ALA A 36 6.52 2.66 2.20
N ASP A 37 7.12 2.01 1.21
CA ASP A 37 7.06 2.46 -0.19
C ASP A 37 5.66 2.28 -0.79
N THR A 38 4.93 1.24 -0.39
CA THR A 38 3.54 1.02 -0.82
C THR A 38 2.63 2.12 -0.26
N ILE A 39 2.80 2.48 1.01
CA ILE A 39 2.09 3.61 1.63
C ILE A 39 2.40 4.91 0.89
N ALA A 40 3.67 5.18 0.59
CA ALA A 40 4.09 6.40 -0.12
C ALA A 40 3.52 6.51 -1.54
N LYS A 41 3.30 5.38 -2.21
CA LYS A 41 2.73 5.31 -3.56
C LYS A 41 1.20 5.33 -3.59
N THR A 42 0.54 5.16 -2.46
CA THR A 42 -0.91 5.10 -2.37
C THR A 42 -1.48 6.49 -2.07
N PRO A 43 -2.20 7.14 -3.01
CA PRO A 43 -2.67 8.51 -2.84
C PRO A 43 -3.59 8.72 -1.63
N SER A 44 -4.40 7.71 -1.30
CA SER A 44 -5.30 7.75 -0.13
C SER A 44 -4.56 7.71 1.22
N LEU A 45 -3.26 7.41 1.22
CA LEU A 45 -2.40 7.31 2.40
C LEU A 45 -1.33 8.40 2.46
N SER A 46 -1.45 9.47 1.66
CA SER A 46 -0.45 10.53 1.58
C SER A 46 -0.20 11.23 2.92
N THR A 47 -1.25 11.46 3.71
CA THR A 47 -1.16 12.03 5.06
C THR A 47 -0.35 11.10 5.98
N LEU A 48 -0.68 9.81 5.97
CA LEU A 48 0.04 8.81 6.76
C LEU A 48 1.52 8.72 6.36
N SER A 49 1.82 8.74 5.05
CA SER A 49 3.20 8.73 4.54
C SER A 49 4.02 9.90 5.10
N GLY A 50 3.45 11.11 5.11
CA GLY A 50 4.08 12.29 5.70
C GLY A 50 4.37 12.11 7.20
N LEU A 51 3.40 11.56 7.95
CA LEU A 51 3.53 11.32 9.39
C LEU A 51 4.57 10.24 9.71
N ILE A 52 4.63 9.15 8.93
CA ILE A 52 5.64 8.08 9.06
C ILE A 52 7.05 8.67 8.87
N THR A 53 7.21 9.53 7.86
CA THR A 53 8.50 10.20 7.60
C THR A 53 8.87 11.13 8.74
N SER A 54 7.92 11.93 9.24
CA SER A 54 8.13 12.87 10.35
C SER A 54 8.45 12.15 11.68
N ALA A 55 7.87 10.97 11.88
CA ALA A 55 8.13 10.14 13.07
C ALA A 55 9.42 9.31 12.97
N GLY A 56 10.10 9.31 11.80
CA GLY A 56 11.30 8.51 11.56
C GLY A 56 11.06 7.00 11.48
N LEU A 57 9.80 6.56 11.31
CA LEU A 57 9.44 5.13 11.26
C LEU A 57 9.62 4.50 9.89
N ALA A 58 9.96 5.28 8.86
CA ALA A 58 10.14 4.77 7.51
C ALA A 58 11.19 3.64 7.44
N ALA A 59 12.31 3.79 8.16
CA ALA A 59 13.36 2.78 8.23
C ALA A 59 12.89 1.50 8.94
N ASP A 60 12.14 1.63 10.02
CA ASP A 60 11.59 0.50 10.78
C ASP A 60 10.62 -0.31 9.90
N LEU A 61 9.77 0.37 9.11
CA LEU A 61 8.82 -0.26 8.19
C LEU A 61 9.45 -0.76 6.87
N GLN A 62 10.69 -0.39 6.60
CA GLN A 62 11.48 -0.95 5.48
C GLN A 62 12.30 -2.17 5.91
N SER A 63 12.41 -2.42 7.22
CA SER A 63 13.15 -3.56 7.73
C SER A 63 12.49 -4.90 7.35
N ALA A 64 13.21 -6.00 7.55
CA ALA A 64 12.71 -7.34 7.30
C ALA A 64 11.57 -7.67 8.28
N GLY A 65 10.29 -7.63 7.75
CA GLY A 65 9.09 -8.01 8.51
C GLY A 65 9.03 -9.50 8.85
N PRO A 66 7.89 -10.07 9.06
CA PRO A 66 6.59 -9.62 8.52
C PRO A 66 5.87 -8.56 9.37
N PHE A 67 5.27 -7.59 8.71
CA PHE A 67 4.46 -6.55 9.33
C PHE A 67 3.03 -6.55 8.80
N THR A 68 2.07 -6.25 9.68
CA THR A 68 0.73 -5.84 9.28
C THR A 68 0.54 -4.39 9.70
N VAL A 69 0.22 -3.53 8.75
CA VAL A 69 -0.01 -2.11 9.00
C VAL A 69 -1.47 -1.78 8.77
N PHE A 70 -2.13 -1.29 9.80
CA PHE A 70 -3.47 -0.73 9.73
C PHE A 70 -3.36 0.76 9.38
N ALA A 71 -3.46 1.08 8.10
CA ALA A 71 -3.17 2.40 7.55
C ALA A 71 -4.44 3.26 7.49
N PRO A 72 -4.60 4.28 8.34
CA PRO A 72 -5.71 5.22 8.24
C PRO A 72 -5.62 5.99 6.91
N ASN A 73 -6.75 6.11 6.21
CA ASN A 73 -6.82 6.90 5.00
C ASN A 73 -6.84 8.41 5.30
N ASN A 74 -6.74 9.24 4.27
CA ASN A 74 -6.76 10.69 4.43
C ASN A 74 -8.06 11.20 5.09
N GLU A 75 -9.19 10.52 4.86
CA GLU A 75 -10.47 10.88 5.47
C GLU A 75 -10.48 10.59 6.98
N ALA A 76 -9.84 9.49 7.40
CA ALA A 76 -9.65 9.18 8.82
C ALA A 76 -8.93 10.30 9.56
N PHE A 77 -7.91 10.88 8.95
CA PHE A 77 -7.18 12.01 9.54
C PHE A 77 -7.99 13.31 9.57
N LYS A 78 -8.88 13.54 8.60
CA LYS A 78 -9.80 14.69 8.63
C LYS A 78 -10.80 14.61 9.78
N ALA A 79 -11.17 13.41 10.19
CA ALA A 79 -12.07 13.17 11.32
C ALA A 79 -11.40 13.39 12.68
N VAL A 80 -10.06 13.40 12.73
CA VAL A 80 -9.32 13.69 13.97
C VAL A 80 -9.39 15.19 14.27
N LYS A 81 -9.60 15.52 15.55
CA LYS A 81 -9.65 16.92 15.99
C LYS A 81 -8.35 17.65 15.63
N PRO A 82 -8.42 18.84 15.03
CA PRO A 82 -7.22 19.61 14.63
C PRO A 82 -6.22 19.81 15.78
N ALA A 83 -6.70 20.09 16.99
CA ALA A 83 -5.86 20.22 18.17
C ALA A 83 -5.05 18.94 18.49
N THR A 84 -5.62 17.77 18.25
CA THR A 84 -4.90 16.49 18.43
C THR A 84 -3.81 16.33 17.38
N MET A 85 -4.08 16.69 16.13
CA MET A 85 -3.09 16.64 15.06
C MET A 85 -1.93 17.60 15.31
N GLU A 86 -2.22 18.81 15.82
CA GLU A 86 -1.18 19.78 16.22
C GLU A 86 -0.35 19.28 17.40
N ASP A 87 -0.98 18.65 18.39
CA ASP A 87 -0.26 18.05 19.54
C ASP A 87 0.66 16.91 19.08
N LEU A 88 0.20 16.06 18.18
CA LEU A 88 1.02 14.99 17.59
C LEU A 88 2.18 15.54 16.77
N ALA A 89 1.96 16.63 16.00
CA ALA A 89 3.00 17.26 15.22
C ALA A 89 4.10 17.91 16.11
N LYS A 90 3.71 18.44 17.26
CA LYS A 90 4.63 19.04 18.25
C LYS A 90 5.38 18.01 19.09
N HIS A 91 4.84 16.78 19.19
CA HIS A 91 5.39 15.73 20.04
C HIS A 91 5.70 14.47 19.23
N PRO A 92 6.85 14.40 18.57
CA PRO A 92 7.21 13.26 17.70
C PRO A 92 7.21 11.90 18.43
N ALA A 93 7.47 11.91 19.74
CA ALA A 93 7.39 10.69 20.53
C ALA A 93 5.95 10.14 20.63
N LYS A 94 4.96 11.02 20.82
CA LYS A 94 3.54 10.63 20.81
C LYS A 94 3.09 10.16 19.43
N LEU A 95 3.57 10.84 18.38
CA LEU A 95 3.30 10.45 17.01
C LEU A 95 3.87 9.08 16.70
N LYS A 96 5.11 8.81 17.11
CA LYS A 96 5.75 7.51 16.96
C LYS A 96 4.98 6.42 17.71
N ASP A 97 4.56 6.67 18.92
CA ASP A 97 3.78 5.74 19.74
C ASP A 97 2.42 5.43 19.09
N LEU A 98 1.71 6.45 18.63
CA LEU A 98 0.45 6.29 17.89
C LEU A 98 0.65 5.49 16.60
N LEU A 99 1.66 5.80 15.79
CA LEU A 99 1.93 5.05 14.57
C LEU A 99 2.37 3.62 14.85
N SER A 100 3.14 3.38 15.91
CA SER A 100 3.53 2.03 16.34
C SER A 100 2.32 1.21 16.80
N PHE A 101 1.28 1.84 17.32
CA PHE A 101 0.00 1.20 17.66
C PHE A 101 -0.74 0.69 16.41
N HIS A 102 -0.51 1.31 15.25
CA HIS A 102 -1.08 0.88 13.97
C HIS A 102 -0.30 -0.24 13.28
N VAL A 103 0.83 -0.66 13.85
CA VAL A 103 1.71 -1.69 13.28
C VAL A 103 1.72 -2.92 14.18
N VAL A 104 1.49 -4.08 13.58
CA VAL A 104 1.58 -5.39 14.26
C VAL A 104 2.77 -6.15 13.68
N PRO A 105 3.71 -6.64 14.53
CA PRO A 105 4.88 -7.41 14.08
C PRO A 105 4.50 -8.86 13.77
N ALA A 106 3.52 -9.06 12.91
CA ALA A 106 3.04 -10.36 12.43
C ALA A 106 2.35 -10.18 11.08
N LEU A 107 2.34 -11.23 10.26
CA LEU A 107 1.55 -11.24 9.02
C LEU A 107 0.13 -11.68 9.34
N THR A 108 -0.82 -10.78 9.18
CA THR A 108 -2.24 -11.06 9.40
C THR A 108 -3.02 -10.66 8.15
N LEU A 109 -3.47 -11.66 7.37
CA LEU A 109 -4.36 -11.44 6.23
C LEU A 109 -5.81 -11.33 6.71
N ALA A 110 -6.65 -10.62 5.98
CA ALA A 110 -8.06 -10.46 6.34
C ALA A 110 -8.80 -11.80 6.49
N LYS A 111 -8.43 -12.81 5.71
CA LYS A 111 -8.97 -14.18 5.84
C LYS A 111 -8.61 -14.85 7.16
N ASP A 112 -7.41 -14.54 7.69
CA ASP A 112 -6.84 -15.15 8.90
C ASP A 112 -7.19 -14.38 10.17
N VAL A 113 -7.78 -13.18 10.03
CA VAL A 113 -8.30 -12.40 11.17
C VAL A 113 -9.37 -13.22 11.88
N LYS A 114 -9.17 -13.38 13.18
CA LYS A 114 -10.14 -13.96 14.12
C LYS A 114 -10.46 -12.91 15.17
N ASN A 115 -11.58 -13.12 15.87
CA ASN A 115 -11.88 -12.31 17.05
C ASN A 115 -10.86 -12.59 18.15
N SER A 116 -9.83 -11.77 18.19
CA SER A 116 -8.67 -11.96 19.05
C SER A 116 -7.97 -10.61 19.32
N THR A 117 -7.14 -10.61 20.34
CA THR A 117 -6.28 -9.47 20.63
C THR A 117 -4.86 -9.80 20.22
N VAL A 118 -4.25 -8.91 19.42
CA VAL A 118 -2.84 -8.97 19.02
C VAL A 118 -2.08 -7.85 19.70
N LYS A 119 -0.76 -7.98 19.78
CA LYS A 119 0.09 -6.91 20.32
C LYS A 119 0.57 -6.03 19.16
N ALA A 120 0.34 -4.74 19.29
CA ALA A 120 0.93 -3.75 18.40
C ALA A 120 2.45 -3.59 18.65
N LEU A 121 3.13 -2.89 17.78
CA LEU A 121 4.58 -2.69 17.87
C LEU A 121 4.98 -1.90 19.12
N ASN A 122 4.11 -1.02 19.64
CA ASN A 122 4.31 -0.32 20.89
C ASN A 122 4.04 -1.19 22.14
N GLY A 123 3.59 -2.44 21.97
CA GLY A 123 3.28 -3.38 23.05
C GLY A 123 1.84 -3.37 23.54
N ASP A 124 1.05 -2.40 23.14
CA ASP A 124 -0.36 -2.32 23.53
C ASP A 124 -1.21 -3.39 22.86
N PRO A 125 -2.26 -3.87 23.53
CA PRO A 125 -3.20 -4.81 22.92
C PRO A 125 -4.08 -4.12 21.89
N LEU A 126 -4.26 -4.76 20.74
CA LEU A 126 -5.10 -4.32 19.63
C LEU A 126 -6.16 -5.38 19.37
N ALA A 127 -7.44 -5.02 19.56
CA ALA A 127 -8.54 -5.95 19.35
C ALA A 127 -8.89 -6.05 17.86
N LEU A 128 -8.83 -7.26 17.35
CA LEU A 128 -9.28 -7.60 16.00
C LEU A 128 -10.64 -8.30 16.08
N SER A 129 -11.57 -7.88 15.25
CA SER A 129 -12.87 -8.54 15.13
C SER A 129 -13.21 -8.76 13.67
N LYS A 130 -13.85 -9.89 13.39
CA LYS A 130 -14.31 -10.24 12.06
C LYS A 130 -15.76 -10.71 12.11
N ALA A 131 -16.59 -10.11 11.27
CA ALA A 131 -17.98 -10.48 11.09
C ALA A 131 -18.27 -10.67 9.59
N GLY A 132 -18.28 -11.94 9.16
CA GLY A 132 -18.35 -12.25 7.73
C GLY A 132 -17.11 -11.72 6.99
N ASP A 133 -17.33 -10.88 5.99
CA ASP A 133 -16.25 -10.24 5.23
C ASP A 133 -15.75 -8.93 5.85
N PHE A 134 -16.44 -8.43 6.87
CA PHE A 134 -16.06 -7.19 7.55
C PHE A 134 -15.02 -7.46 8.63
N VAL A 135 -13.92 -6.76 8.52
CA VAL A 135 -12.85 -6.75 9.53
C VAL A 135 -12.86 -5.39 10.22
N THR A 136 -12.83 -5.41 11.52
CA THR A 136 -12.67 -4.21 12.36
C THR A 136 -11.48 -4.38 13.27
N VAL A 137 -10.83 -3.26 13.54
CA VAL A 137 -9.64 -3.20 14.40
C VAL A 137 -9.90 -2.08 15.41
N GLU A 138 -10.07 -2.46 16.67
CA GLU A 138 -10.57 -1.53 17.69
C GLU A 138 -11.92 -0.90 17.26
N ASN A 139 -11.91 0.39 17.01
CA ASN A 139 -13.06 1.18 16.55
C ASN A 139 -12.99 1.55 15.06
N ALA A 140 -12.00 1.03 14.33
CA ALA A 140 -11.78 1.33 12.93
C ALA A 140 -12.28 0.17 12.03
N ALA A 141 -13.00 0.50 10.96
CA ALA A 141 -13.38 -0.49 9.96
C ALA A 141 -12.32 -0.57 8.85
N VAL A 142 -12.03 -1.78 8.42
CA VAL A 142 -11.14 -2.02 7.27
C VAL A 142 -11.93 -1.78 5.98
N VAL A 143 -11.56 -0.73 5.25
CA VAL A 143 -12.19 -0.36 3.97
C VAL A 143 -11.52 -1.04 2.77
N GLN A 144 -10.25 -1.37 2.91
CA GLN A 144 -9.52 -2.15 1.91
C GLN A 144 -8.52 -3.05 2.63
N ALA A 145 -8.66 -4.34 2.42
CA ALA A 145 -7.82 -5.35 3.03
C ALA A 145 -6.76 -5.87 2.05
N ASP A 146 -5.75 -6.54 2.61
CA ASP A 146 -4.77 -7.36 1.87
C ASP A 146 -4.02 -6.63 0.76
N VAL A 147 -3.62 -5.37 0.97
CA VAL A 147 -2.66 -4.69 0.10
C VAL A 147 -1.28 -5.24 0.40
N LEU A 148 -0.80 -6.13 -0.47
CA LEU A 148 0.45 -6.86 -0.27
C LEU A 148 1.67 -5.97 -0.51
N ALA A 149 2.65 -6.10 0.37
CA ALA A 149 3.97 -5.53 0.25
C ALA A 149 5.04 -6.62 0.42
N SER A 150 6.28 -6.33 0.07
CA SER A 150 7.37 -7.31 0.12
C SER A 150 7.70 -7.82 1.51
N ASN A 151 7.50 -6.99 2.51
CA ASN A 151 7.81 -7.29 3.92
C ASN A 151 6.57 -7.24 4.83
N GLY A 152 5.35 -7.29 4.26
CA GLY A 152 4.13 -7.29 5.06
C GLY A 152 2.86 -7.07 4.26
N VAL A 153 1.80 -6.74 4.97
CA VAL A 153 0.47 -6.45 4.43
C VAL A 153 -0.06 -5.15 5.02
N ILE A 154 -0.82 -4.41 4.23
CA ILE A 154 -1.46 -3.16 4.65
C ILE A 154 -2.97 -3.34 4.57
N HIS A 155 -3.67 -2.96 5.63
CA HIS A 155 -5.12 -2.85 5.68
C HIS A 155 -5.48 -1.37 5.82
N ILE A 156 -6.20 -0.83 4.87
CA ILE A 156 -6.63 0.56 4.91
C ILE A 156 -7.87 0.65 5.81
N VAL A 157 -7.82 1.55 6.79
CA VAL A 157 -8.89 1.77 7.76
C VAL A 157 -9.46 3.19 7.64
N ASP A 158 -10.70 3.34 8.07
CA ASP A 158 -11.47 4.60 8.00
C ASP A 158 -11.31 5.50 9.23
N THR A 159 -10.64 5.01 10.25
CA THR A 159 -10.50 5.72 11.53
C THR A 159 -9.08 5.60 12.07
N VAL A 160 -8.56 6.68 12.66
CA VAL A 160 -7.27 6.68 13.36
C VAL A 160 -7.48 6.06 14.73
N MET A 161 -6.76 4.97 15.00
CA MET A 161 -6.79 4.31 16.30
C MET A 161 -5.91 5.06 17.29
N THR A 162 -6.39 5.23 18.51
CA THR A 162 -5.63 5.86 19.59
C THR A 162 -5.40 4.86 20.71
N PRO A 163 -4.16 4.68 21.17
CA PRO A 163 -3.89 3.78 22.30
C PRO A 163 -4.61 4.27 23.53
N VAL A 164 -5.36 3.38 24.17
CA VAL A 164 -6.01 3.69 25.45
C VAL A 164 -4.94 3.60 26.53
N LYS A 165 -4.40 4.75 26.92
CA LYS A 165 -3.49 4.78 28.08
C LYS A 165 -4.26 4.36 29.33
N LYS A 166 -3.85 3.25 29.92
CA LYS A 166 -4.23 2.85 31.27
C LYS A 166 -3.56 3.76 32.32
#